data_455ef3393cde451b9347f1c8fb4933fe
#
_entry.id   455ef3393cde451b9347f1c8fb4933fe
#
_cell.length_a   1.000
_cell.length_b   1.000
_cell.length_c   1.000
_cell.angle_alpha   90.00
_cell.angle_beta   90.00
_cell.angle_gamma   90.00
#
_symmetry.space_group_name_H-M   'P 1'
#
loop_
_entity.id
_entity.type
_entity.pdbx_description
1 polymer ?
#
loop_
_entity_poly.entity_id
_entity_poly.type
_entity_poly.pdbx_seq_one_letter_code
_entity_poly.pdbx_strand_id
1 'polypeptide(L)'
;EHIVPGFVANQYREDAAIARSDADSALKLLSVQEKYLNSLKSILRGDVLVDSVFVALMSGSVDPIGGGYLPTASNEDLGLRERVEGEDRFALRRSGPDVAMAIGFDFQPVGGGVSDGFDLSHGHFGVDLEAAEGVLVHAVDDGTVLISDYTVEHGYVIAIQHRNSRISIYKHNASLLKEVGELVQMGDVIASVGNSGTQTTGPHLHFEWWVNGQPIDPAPWLRLGS
;
A
#
# COMPACT_ATOMS: atom_id res chain seq x y z
N GLU A 1 -56.78 -14.70 -18.58
CA GLU A 1 -55.85 -13.90 -17.73
C GLU A 1 -56.24 -12.43 -17.84
N HIS A 2 -56.90 -11.90 -16.79
CA HIS A 2 -57.23 -10.48 -16.71
C HIS A 2 -56.04 -9.71 -16.13
N ILE A 3 -55.30 -9.04 -17.00
CA ILE A 3 -54.28 -8.06 -16.59
C ILE A 3 -55.05 -6.82 -16.09
N VAL A 4 -54.94 -6.51 -14.81
CA VAL A 4 -55.52 -5.30 -14.21
C VAL A 4 -54.62 -4.11 -14.58
N PRO A 5 -55.08 -3.15 -15.43
CA PRO A 5 -54.21 -2.09 -15.99
C PRO A 5 -53.60 -1.13 -14.96
N GLY A 6 -54.12 -1.09 -13.73
CA GLY A 6 -53.66 -0.19 -12.69
C GLY A 6 -52.42 -0.70 -11.91
N PHE A 7 -52.17 -1.99 -11.88
CA PHE A 7 -51.08 -2.57 -11.10
C PHE A 7 -49.70 -2.35 -11.75
N VAL A 8 -49.64 -2.48 -13.07
CA VAL A 8 -48.42 -2.29 -13.86
C VAL A 8 -47.95 -0.80 -13.82
N ALA A 9 -48.92 0.13 -13.85
CA ALA A 9 -48.60 1.58 -13.79
C ALA A 9 -48.03 2.04 -12.45
N ASN A 10 -48.40 1.41 -11.34
CA ASN A 10 -47.85 1.72 -10.01
C ASN A 10 -46.42 1.16 -9.85
N GLN A 11 -46.16 -0.05 -10.35
CA GLN A 11 -44.84 -0.65 -10.30
C GLN A 11 -43.83 0.17 -11.07
N TYR A 12 -44.15 0.62 -12.31
CA TYR A 12 -43.26 1.52 -13.07
C TYR A 12 -43.02 2.86 -12.36
N ARG A 13 -43.99 3.38 -11.59
CA ARG A 13 -43.79 4.61 -10.81
C ARG A 13 -42.86 4.42 -9.62
N GLU A 14 -42.97 3.27 -8.94
CA GLU A 14 -42.07 2.92 -7.84
C GLU A 14 -40.66 2.66 -8.34
N ASP A 15 -40.47 1.89 -9.43
CA ASP A 15 -39.18 1.63 -10.03
C ASP A 15 -38.52 2.93 -10.53
N ALA A 16 -39.28 3.84 -11.12
CA ALA A 16 -38.80 5.15 -11.54
C ALA A 16 -38.41 6.05 -10.36
N ALA A 17 -39.10 5.99 -9.24
CA ALA A 17 -38.76 6.72 -8.03
C ALA A 17 -37.47 6.19 -7.38
N ILE A 18 -37.28 4.87 -7.34
CA ILE A 18 -36.06 4.23 -6.86
C ILE A 18 -34.89 4.61 -7.76
N ALA A 19 -35.02 4.46 -9.08
CA ALA A 19 -33.97 4.82 -10.04
C ALA A 19 -33.57 6.30 -9.94
N ARG A 20 -34.51 7.19 -9.65
CA ARG A 20 -34.24 8.62 -9.44
C ARG A 20 -33.49 8.87 -8.14
N SER A 21 -33.84 8.18 -7.06
CA SER A 21 -33.14 8.25 -5.78
C SER A 21 -31.69 7.76 -5.90
N ASP A 22 -31.49 6.68 -6.65
CA ASP A 22 -30.16 6.10 -6.89
C ASP A 22 -29.31 7.03 -7.75
N ALA A 23 -29.90 7.65 -8.78
CA ALA A 23 -29.21 8.66 -9.61
C ALA A 23 -28.83 9.91 -8.79
N ASP A 24 -29.71 10.42 -7.92
CA ASP A 24 -29.41 11.54 -7.04
C ASP A 24 -28.30 11.20 -6.03
N SER A 25 -28.26 9.97 -5.55
CA SER A 25 -27.21 9.49 -4.64
C SER A 25 -25.86 9.36 -5.36
N ALA A 26 -25.86 8.85 -6.60
CA ALA A 26 -24.66 8.76 -7.44
C ALA A 26 -24.09 10.14 -7.80
N LEU A 27 -24.96 11.11 -8.11
CA LEU A 27 -24.57 12.50 -8.37
C LEU A 27 -23.93 13.16 -7.14
N LYS A 28 -24.45 12.90 -5.94
CA LYS A 28 -23.85 13.39 -4.70
C LYS A 28 -22.45 12.79 -4.47
N LEU A 29 -22.30 11.51 -4.67
CA LEU A 29 -20.99 10.83 -4.57
C LEU A 29 -19.98 11.39 -5.56
N LEU A 30 -20.38 11.62 -6.82
CA LEU A 30 -19.55 12.24 -7.85
C LEU A 30 -19.10 13.65 -7.45
N SER A 31 -20.00 14.46 -6.91
CA SER A 31 -19.68 15.84 -6.47
C SER A 31 -18.67 15.86 -5.31
N VAL A 32 -18.73 14.89 -4.39
CA VAL A 32 -17.76 14.72 -3.30
C VAL A 32 -16.40 14.29 -3.85
N GLN A 33 -16.39 13.37 -4.80
CA GLN A 33 -15.17 12.88 -5.45
C GLN A 33 -14.47 13.99 -6.26
N GLU A 34 -15.23 14.83 -6.99
CA GLU A 34 -14.67 15.98 -7.70
C GLU A 34 -14.05 17.01 -6.74
N LYS A 35 -14.71 17.29 -5.61
CA LYS A 35 -14.15 18.19 -4.58
C LYS A 35 -12.85 17.64 -4.01
N TYR A 36 -12.81 16.34 -3.71
CA TYR A 36 -11.62 15.67 -3.23
C TYR A 36 -10.47 15.73 -4.25
N LEU A 37 -10.73 15.43 -5.51
CA LEU A 37 -9.73 15.52 -6.58
C LEU A 37 -9.23 16.96 -6.80
N ASN A 38 -10.10 17.95 -6.70
CA ASN A 38 -9.70 19.36 -6.80
C ASN A 38 -8.85 19.80 -5.61
N SER A 39 -9.17 19.33 -4.42
CA SER A 39 -8.35 19.53 -3.21
C SER A 39 -6.97 18.92 -3.36
N LEU A 40 -6.87 17.66 -3.83
CA LEU A 40 -5.58 17.03 -4.12
C LEU A 40 -4.77 17.78 -5.18
N LYS A 41 -5.43 18.23 -6.27
CA LYS A 41 -4.76 19.02 -7.30
C LYS A 41 -4.22 20.37 -6.78
N SER A 42 -4.93 21.03 -5.87
CA SER A 42 -4.45 22.27 -5.26
C SER A 42 -3.25 22.05 -4.36
N ILE A 43 -3.24 20.95 -3.59
CA ILE A 43 -2.10 20.55 -2.76
C ILE A 43 -0.87 20.23 -3.63
N LEU A 44 -1.05 19.47 -4.72
CA LEU A 44 0.04 19.10 -5.63
C LEU A 44 0.61 20.28 -6.42
N ARG A 45 -0.19 21.37 -6.62
CA ARG A 45 0.27 22.61 -7.26
C ARG A 45 0.97 23.58 -6.29
N GLY A 46 1.00 23.24 -4.98
CA GLY A 46 1.53 24.14 -3.97
C GLY A 46 0.63 25.35 -3.66
N ASP A 47 -0.58 25.37 -4.19
CA ASP A 47 -1.61 26.35 -3.84
C ASP A 47 -2.19 26.00 -2.46
N VAL A 48 -1.40 26.26 -1.41
CA VAL A 48 -1.82 26.04 -0.02
C VAL A 48 -2.77 27.16 0.39
N LEU A 49 -3.98 27.11 -0.11
CA LEU A 49 -5.12 27.57 0.64
C LEU A 49 -5.54 26.40 1.51
N VAL A 50 -5.00 26.36 2.73
CA VAL A 50 -5.56 25.52 3.79
C VAL A 50 -6.98 26.02 3.95
N ASP A 51 -7.92 25.33 3.29
CA ASP A 51 -9.33 25.66 3.38
C ASP A 51 -9.69 25.56 4.86
N SER A 52 -10.02 26.71 5.45
CA SER A 52 -10.36 26.81 6.88
C SER A 52 -11.48 25.84 7.29
N VAL A 53 -12.23 25.34 6.30
CA VAL A 53 -13.26 24.30 6.46
C VAL A 53 -12.65 22.93 6.74
N PHE A 54 -11.53 22.58 6.11
CA PHE A 54 -10.84 21.29 6.36
C PHE A 54 -10.19 21.25 7.75
N VAL A 55 -9.60 22.36 8.18
CA VAL A 55 -9.04 22.51 9.54
C VAL A 55 -10.17 22.49 10.58
N ALA A 56 -11.30 23.13 10.31
CA ALA A 56 -12.46 23.13 11.19
C ALA A 56 -13.13 21.75 11.31
N LEU A 57 -13.16 20.96 10.23
CA LEU A 57 -13.61 19.54 10.23
C LEU A 57 -12.68 18.64 11.04
N MET A 58 -11.36 18.84 10.93
CA MET A 58 -10.37 18.06 11.68
C MET A 58 -10.27 18.49 13.15
N SER A 59 -10.61 19.74 13.47
CA SER A 59 -10.61 20.26 14.86
C SER A 59 -11.92 20.00 15.62
N GLY A 60 -12.93 19.37 14.98
CA GLY A 60 -14.22 19.05 15.61
C GLY A 60 -15.08 20.28 15.96
N SER A 61 -14.78 21.46 15.38
CA SER A 61 -15.43 22.73 15.72
C SER A 61 -16.55 23.17 14.76
N VAL A 62 -16.90 22.35 13.76
CA VAL A 62 -18.03 22.61 12.86
C VAL A 62 -18.84 21.33 12.67
N ASP A 63 -20.13 21.40 13.00
CA ASP A 63 -21.08 20.33 12.65
C ASP A 63 -21.20 20.25 11.12
N PRO A 64 -20.82 19.13 10.49
CA PRO A 64 -20.97 18.99 9.05
C PRO A 64 -22.43 18.80 8.70
N ILE A 65 -23.08 19.87 8.22
CA ILE A 65 -24.37 19.87 7.50
C ILE A 65 -25.54 19.31 8.31
N GLY A 66 -26.35 20.21 8.82
CA GLY A 66 -27.77 20.08 9.13
C GLY A 66 -28.31 18.67 9.39
N GLY A 67 -28.36 18.21 10.64
CA GLY A 67 -29.32 17.20 11.08
C GLY A 67 -29.07 15.75 10.67
N GLY A 68 -27.87 15.39 10.28
CA GLY A 68 -27.47 13.99 10.05
C GLY A 68 -27.04 13.34 11.37
N TYR A 69 -27.79 12.34 11.78
CA TYR A 69 -27.54 11.45 12.91
C TYR A 69 -26.11 10.89 12.80
N LEU A 70 -25.18 11.44 13.57
CA LEU A 70 -23.94 10.73 13.85
C LEU A 70 -24.30 9.60 14.81
N PRO A 71 -24.16 8.32 14.41
CA PRO A 71 -24.42 7.23 15.32
C PRO A 71 -23.50 7.40 16.51
N THR A 72 -24.07 7.62 17.69
CA THR A 72 -23.31 7.49 18.95
C THR A 72 -22.74 6.09 18.99
N ALA A 73 -21.42 5.99 19.18
CA ALA A 73 -20.74 4.71 19.30
C ALA A 73 -21.48 3.84 20.32
N SER A 74 -21.82 2.62 19.94
CA SER A 74 -22.44 1.67 20.87
C SER A 74 -21.44 1.29 21.96
N ASN A 75 -21.91 0.78 23.10
CA ASN A 75 -21.01 0.30 24.16
C ASN A 75 -20.09 -0.82 23.67
N GLU A 76 -20.54 -1.61 22.68
CA GLU A 76 -19.72 -2.62 22.02
C GLU A 76 -18.62 -2.00 21.15
N ASP A 77 -18.92 -0.92 20.41
CA ASP A 77 -17.96 -0.17 19.60
C ASP A 77 -16.90 0.52 20.49
N LEU A 78 -17.33 1.11 21.61
CA LEU A 78 -16.41 1.68 22.62
C LEU A 78 -15.50 0.60 23.23
N GLY A 79 -16.05 -0.57 23.54
CA GLY A 79 -15.29 -1.71 24.05
C GLY A 79 -14.32 -2.30 23.02
N LEU A 80 -14.68 -2.25 21.73
CA LEU A 80 -13.79 -2.66 20.66
C LEU A 80 -12.63 -1.66 20.48
N ARG A 81 -12.93 -0.36 20.49
CA ARG A 81 -11.90 0.71 20.42
C ARG A 81 -10.92 0.63 21.59
N GLU A 82 -11.41 0.45 22.81
CA GLU A 82 -10.56 0.31 23.98
C GLU A 82 -9.66 -0.93 23.92
N ARG A 83 -10.16 -2.03 23.32
CA ARG A 83 -9.37 -3.25 23.09
C ARG A 83 -8.32 -3.05 22.02
N VAL A 84 -8.66 -2.46 20.87
CA VAL A 84 -7.73 -2.13 19.78
C VAL A 84 -6.68 -1.13 20.25
N GLU A 85 -7.07 -0.05 20.95
CA GLU A 85 -6.12 0.90 21.53
C GLU A 85 -5.22 0.25 22.60
N GLY A 86 -5.73 -0.73 23.33
CA GLY A 86 -4.96 -1.53 24.27
C GLY A 86 -3.92 -2.40 23.57
N GLU A 87 -4.29 -3.06 22.48
CA GLU A 87 -3.39 -3.89 21.67
C GLU A 87 -2.34 -3.03 20.96
N ASP A 88 -2.72 -1.88 20.38
CA ASP A 88 -1.79 -0.94 19.76
C ASP A 88 -0.82 -0.31 20.78
N ARG A 89 -1.26 -0.03 22.02
CA ARG A 89 -0.35 0.43 23.08
C ARG A 89 0.71 -0.60 23.44
N PHE A 90 0.40 -1.89 23.33
CA PHE A 90 1.38 -2.97 23.52
C PHE A 90 2.29 -3.13 22.30
N ALA A 91 1.79 -2.89 21.09
CA ALA A 91 2.60 -2.89 19.87
C ALA A 91 3.58 -1.71 19.84
N LEU A 92 3.14 -0.51 20.22
CA LEU A 92 3.97 0.71 20.30
C LEU A 92 4.96 0.71 21.49
N ARG A 93 4.71 -0.05 22.56
CA ARG A 93 5.60 -0.15 23.72
C ARG A 93 6.85 -1.02 23.52
N ARG A 94 7.00 -1.67 22.37
CA ARG A 94 8.26 -2.27 21.94
C ARG A 94 9.24 -1.26 21.31
N SER A 95 8.98 0.04 21.42
CA SER A 95 9.93 1.12 21.13
C SER A 95 10.86 1.31 22.33
N GLY A 96 11.60 0.25 22.71
CA GLY A 96 12.76 0.30 23.56
C GLY A 96 14.00 0.64 22.73
N PRO A 97 15.20 0.81 23.33
CA PRO A 97 16.45 1.13 22.64
C PRO A 97 16.89 0.11 21.59
N ASP A 98 16.14 -0.98 21.38
CA ASP A 98 16.36 -1.97 20.31
C ASP A 98 15.95 -1.51 18.90
N VAL A 99 15.33 -0.33 18.75
CA VAL A 99 14.93 0.20 17.43
C VAL A 99 16.14 0.50 16.53
N ALA A 100 17.29 0.78 17.12
CA ALA A 100 18.52 1.00 16.36
C ALA A 100 19.14 -0.30 15.80
N MET A 101 18.80 -1.47 16.37
CA MET A 101 19.24 -2.79 15.86
C MET A 101 18.30 -3.42 14.85
N ALA A 102 17.10 -2.88 14.64
CA ALA A 102 16.06 -3.47 13.81
C ALA A 102 15.96 -2.84 12.41
N ILE A 103 16.99 -2.14 11.94
CA ILE A 103 16.97 -1.49 10.60
C ILE A 103 17.32 -2.49 9.50
N GLY A 104 18.10 -3.53 9.79
CA GLY A 104 18.55 -4.54 8.84
C GLY A 104 17.56 -5.70 8.64
N PHE A 105 18.01 -6.69 7.91
CA PHE A 105 17.34 -7.95 7.64
C PHE A 105 18.32 -9.12 7.91
N ASP A 106 17.77 -10.29 8.21
CA ASP A 106 18.59 -11.44 8.66
C ASP A 106 18.86 -12.46 7.55
N PHE A 107 18.17 -12.36 6.41
CA PHE A 107 18.28 -13.30 5.31
C PHE A 107 18.67 -12.62 3.99
N GLN A 108 19.45 -13.32 3.17
CA GLN A 108 19.89 -12.82 1.86
C GLN A 108 18.81 -13.03 0.80
N PRO A 109 18.49 -12.02 -0.03
CA PRO A 109 17.51 -12.19 -1.10
C PRO A 109 18.00 -13.14 -2.20
N VAL A 110 19.28 -13.06 -2.55
CA VAL A 110 20.01 -13.99 -3.44
C VAL A 110 21.46 -14.10 -3.00
N GLY A 111 22.13 -15.17 -3.40
CA GLY A 111 23.60 -15.27 -3.29
C GLY A 111 24.26 -14.50 -4.45
N GLY A 112 25.23 -13.66 -4.16
CA GLY A 112 25.97 -12.90 -5.18
C GLY A 112 26.62 -11.63 -4.63
N GLY A 113 27.46 -10.99 -5.44
CA GLY A 113 28.06 -9.69 -5.13
C GLY A 113 27.15 -8.53 -5.48
N VAL A 114 27.48 -7.33 -4.99
CA VAL A 114 26.83 -6.09 -5.43
C VAL A 114 27.53 -5.63 -6.71
N SER A 115 26.78 -5.52 -7.80
CA SER A 115 27.26 -4.99 -9.10
C SER A 115 27.07 -3.47 -9.22
N ASP A 116 25.97 -2.96 -8.65
CA ASP A 116 25.72 -1.52 -8.57
C ASP A 116 25.17 -1.14 -7.18
N GLY A 117 25.64 -0.01 -6.65
CA GLY A 117 25.38 0.44 -5.29
C GLY A 117 24.21 1.38 -5.17
N PHE A 118 23.77 1.62 -3.93
CA PHE A 118 22.75 2.59 -3.57
C PHE A 118 23.21 4.02 -3.89
N ASP A 119 22.41 4.79 -4.70
CA ASP A 119 22.73 6.17 -5.06
C ASP A 119 21.46 7.02 -5.24
N LEU A 120 21.11 7.78 -4.22
CA LEU A 120 19.96 8.70 -4.25
C LEU A 120 20.10 9.80 -5.30
N SER A 121 21.32 10.22 -5.62
CA SER A 121 21.56 11.33 -6.56
C SER A 121 21.21 10.95 -8.00
N HIS A 122 21.32 9.68 -8.33
CA HIS A 122 20.98 9.11 -9.63
C HIS A 122 19.63 8.38 -9.63
N GLY A 123 18.89 8.38 -8.50
CA GLY A 123 17.60 7.73 -8.38
C GLY A 123 17.69 6.21 -8.21
N HIS A 124 18.85 5.66 -7.83
CA HIS A 124 19.08 4.26 -7.55
C HIS A 124 18.79 3.97 -6.06
N PHE A 125 17.54 3.58 -5.75
CA PHE A 125 17.03 3.41 -4.40
C PHE A 125 17.34 2.07 -3.74
N GLY A 126 18.14 1.24 -4.38
CA GLY A 126 18.51 -0.09 -3.94
C GLY A 126 19.94 -0.45 -4.32
N VAL A 127 20.19 -1.73 -4.37
CA VAL A 127 21.44 -2.32 -4.89
C VAL A 127 21.11 -3.37 -5.92
N ASP A 128 21.98 -3.51 -6.92
CA ASP A 128 21.90 -4.59 -7.89
C ASP A 128 22.79 -5.74 -7.44
N LEU A 129 22.18 -6.92 -7.32
CA LEU A 129 22.85 -8.14 -6.90
C LEU A 129 23.09 -9.04 -8.11
N GLU A 130 24.35 -9.43 -8.32
CA GLU A 130 24.73 -10.36 -9.37
C GLU A 130 24.09 -11.72 -9.15
N ALA A 131 23.26 -12.14 -10.09
CA ALA A 131 22.67 -13.47 -10.07
C ALA A 131 22.31 -13.92 -11.49
N ALA A 132 22.47 -15.21 -11.77
CA ALA A 132 22.06 -15.76 -13.05
C ALA A 132 20.53 -15.81 -13.16
N GLU A 133 20.01 -15.70 -14.38
CA GLU A 133 18.58 -15.84 -14.65
C GLU A 133 18.07 -17.19 -14.15
N GLY A 134 16.90 -17.19 -13.49
CA GLY A 134 16.27 -18.35 -12.90
C GLY A 134 16.74 -18.69 -11.47
N VAL A 135 17.74 -18.00 -10.92
CA VAL A 135 18.11 -18.16 -9.51
C VAL A 135 16.93 -17.75 -8.63
N LEU A 136 16.67 -18.52 -7.56
CA LEU A 136 15.53 -18.25 -6.68
C LEU A 136 15.79 -17.02 -5.80
N VAL A 137 14.77 -16.16 -5.71
CA VAL A 137 14.75 -14.99 -4.86
C VAL A 137 13.98 -15.28 -3.59
N HIS A 138 14.54 -14.91 -2.44
CA HIS A 138 13.97 -15.22 -1.13
C HIS A 138 13.55 -13.96 -0.38
N ALA A 139 12.51 -14.09 0.45
CA ALA A 139 12.08 -13.04 1.36
C ALA A 139 13.14 -12.82 2.45
N VAL A 140 13.53 -11.57 2.67
CA VAL A 140 14.58 -11.20 3.65
C VAL A 140 14.09 -11.20 5.09
N ASP A 141 12.76 -11.14 5.31
CA ASP A 141 12.10 -11.12 6.61
C ASP A 141 10.65 -11.59 6.47
N ASP A 142 9.97 -11.91 7.58
CA ASP A 142 8.55 -12.24 7.61
C ASP A 142 7.71 -11.05 7.15
N GLY A 143 6.64 -11.31 6.39
CA GLY A 143 5.81 -10.20 5.92
C GLY A 143 4.57 -10.60 5.14
N THR A 144 3.96 -9.60 4.51
CA THR A 144 2.80 -9.74 3.62
C THR A 144 3.12 -9.12 2.27
N VAL A 145 2.81 -9.81 1.20
CA VAL A 145 3.01 -9.31 -0.16
C VAL A 145 2.06 -8.15 -0.43
N LEU A 146 2.62 -6.95 -0.71
CA LEU A 146 1.87 -5.75 -1.07
C LEU A 146 1.66 -5.61 -2.57
N ILE A 147 2.68 -5.94 -3.35
CA ILE A 147 2.72 -5.80 -4.81
C ILE A 147 3.26 -7.11 -5.37
N SER A 148 2.62 -7.63 -6.39
CA SER A 148 3.07 -8.74 -7.20
C SER A 148 2.53 -8.49 -8.62
N ASP A 149 3.31 -7.77 -9.45
CA ASP A 149 2.82 -7.25 -10.72
C ASP A 149 3.98 -7.04 -11.72
N TYR A 150 3.62 -6.70 -12.96
CA TYR A 150 4.55 -6.37 -14.03
C TYR A 150 4.46 -4.88 -14.41
N THR A 151 5.60 -4.21 -14.46
CA THR A 151 5.72 -2.84 -14.96
C THR A 151 6.64 -2.79 -16.17
N VAL A 152 6.41 -1.82 -17.09
CA VAL A 152 7.25 -1.67 -18.29
C VAL A 152 8.69 -1.33 -17.92
N GLU A 153 8.90 -0.52 -16.91
CA GLU A 153 10.22 -0.03 -16.51
C GLU A 153 11.01 -1.07 -15.71
N HIS A 154 10.37 -1.68 -14.70
CA HIS A 154 11.05 -2.56 -13.73
C HIS A 154 10.76 -4.06 -13.94
N GLY A 155 9.98 -4.42 -14.98
CA GLY A 155 9.61 -5.80 -15.23
C GLY A 155 8.71 -6.38 -14.14
N TYR A 156 8.89 -7.64 -13.79
CA TYR A 156 8.20 -8.29 -12.68
C TYR A 156 8.73 -7.77 -11.35
N VAL A 157 7.82 -7.21 -10.55
CA VAL A 157 8.12 -6.58 -9.27
C VAL A 157 7.32 -7.25 -8.16
N ILE A 158 7.98 -7.62 -7.08
CA ILE A 158 7.32 -8.01 -5.83
C ILE A 158 7.78 -7.09 -4.70
N ALA A 159 6.83 -6.62 -3.89
CA ALA A 159 7.10 -5.83 -2.69
C ALA A 159 6.43 -6.48 -1.48
N ILE A 160 7.14 -6.54 -0.37
CA ILE A 160 6.69 -7.19 0.86
C ILE A 160 6.74 -6.17 1.99
N GLN A 161 5.63 -6.04 2.70
CA GLN A 161 5.55 -5.29 3.94
C GLN A 161 5.95 -6.17 5.11
N HIS A 162 6.93 -5.72 5.85
CA HIS A 162 7.40 -6.32 7.09
C HIS A 162 6.90 -5.56 8.31
N ARG A 163 7.23 -6.05 9.50
CA ARG A 163 6.96 -5.35 10.76
C ARG A 163 7.77 -4.05 10.84
N ASN A 164 7.36 -3.15 11.74
CA ASN A 164 8.07 -1.89 12.04
C ASN A 164 8.22 -0.97 10.81
N SER A 165 7.18 -0.87 9.98
CA SER A 165 7.14 0.01 8.79
C SER A 165 8.31 -0.20 7.83
N ARG A 166 8.74 -1.45 7.64
CA ARG A 166 9.79 -1.84 6.69
C ARG A 166 9.14 -2.44 5.44
N ILE A 167 9.75 -2.19 4.28
CA ILE A 167 9.32 -2.77 3.00
C ILE A 167 10.57 -3.23 2.26
N SER A 168 10.53 -4.43 1.69
CA SER A 168 11.50 -4.90 0.70
C SER A 168 10.88 -4.91 -0.69
N ILE A 169 11.64 -4.53 -1.71
CA ILE A 169 11.21 -4.51 -3.11
C ILE A 169 12.23 -5.26 -3.95
N TYR A 170 11.73 -6.12 -4.82
CA TYR A 170 12.52 -7.00 -5.68
C TYR A 170 12.08 -6.79 -7.13
N LYS A 171 12.97 -6.33 -8.01
CA LYS A 171 12.67 -5.97 -9.39
C LYS A 171 13.46 -6.80 -10.39
N HIS A 172 13.10 -6.68 -11.66
CA HIS A 172 13.70 -7.34 -12.82
C HIS A 172 13.58 -8.87 -12.80
N ASN A 173 12.62 -9.41 -12.02
CA ASN A 173 12.41 -10.85 -11.91
C ASN A 173 11.96 -11.47 -13.24
N ALA A 174 12.19 -12.78 -13.41
CA ALA A 174 11.66 -13.57 -14.52
C ALA A 174 10.23 -14.02 -14.25
N SER A 175 9.92 -14.35 -12.99
CA SER A 175 8.58 -14.79 -12.55
C SER A 175 8.35 -14.45 -11.09
N LEU A 176 7.08 -14.27 -10.72
CA LEU A 176 6.64 -14.08 -9.34
C LEU A 176 5.94 -15.35 -8.86
N LEU A 177 6.22 -15.79 -7.64
CA LEU A 177 5.74 -17.07 -7.06
C LEU A 177 4.77 -16.84 -5.90
N LYS A 178 4.48 -15.58 -5.58
CA LYS A 178 3.57 -15.17 -4.51
C LYS A 178 2.61 -14.10 -5.02
N GLU A 179 1.37 -14.16 -4.55
CA GLU A 179 0.31 -13.21 -4.90
C GLU A 179 0.13 -12.14 -3.82
N VAL A 180 -0.50 -11.02 -4.20
CA VAL A 180 -0.82 -9.93 -3.27
C VAL A 180 -1.70 -10.45 -2.13
N GLY A 181 -1.33 -10.10 -0.89
CA GLY A 181 -2.01 -10.52 0.33
C GLY A 181 -1.50 -11.83 0.92
N GLU A 182 -0.63 -12.58 0.24
CA GLU A 182 -0.01 -13.77 0.82
C GLU A 182 0.95 -13.40 1.96
N LEU A 183 0.95 -14.24 2.99
CA LEU A 183 1.94 -14.19 4.06
C LEU A 183 3.19 -14.96 3.62
N VAL A 184 4.35 -14.38 3.86
CA VAL A 184 5.65 -14.98 3.61
C VAL A 184 6.47 -15.02 4.89
N GLN A 185 7.28 -16.07 5.03
CA GLN A 185 8.26 -16.18 6.08
C GLN A 185 9.66 -15.86 5.53
N MET A 186 10.54 -15.41 6.40
CA MET A 186 11.95 -15.21 6.07
C MET A 186 12.54 -16.46 5.40
N GLY A 187 13.16 -16.29 4.25
CA GLY A 187 13.73 -17.39 3.46
C GLY A 187 12.77 -18.10 2.50
N ASP A 188 11.46 -17.74 2.51
CA ASP A 188 10.52 -18.26 1.52
C ASP A 188 10.92 -17.84 0.11
N VAL A 189 10.75 -18.73 -0.86
CA VAL A 189 10.92 -18.41 -2.28
C VAL A 189 9.75 -17.56 -2.75
N ILE A 190 10.05 -16.37 -3.27
CA ILE A 190 9.04 -15.37 -3.67
C ILE A 190 9.05 -15.05 -5.17
N ALA A 191 10.19 -15.23 -5.83
CA ALA A 191 10.40 -14.93 -7.25
C ALA A 191 11.59 -15.72 -7.81
N SER A 192 11.87 -15.54 -9.10
CA SER A 192 13.14 -15.95 -9.73
C SER A 192 13.79 -14.77 -10.43
N VAL A 193 15.11 -14.67 -10.34
CA VAL A 193 15.90 -13.63 -11.01
C VAL A 193 15.69 -13.67 -12.50
N GLY A 194 15.58 -12.50 -13.11
CA GLY A 194 15.40 -12.34 -14.55
C GLY A 194 16.18 -11.19 -15.13
N ASN A 195 15.67 -10.69 -16.26
CA ASN A 195 16.16 -9.52 -16.98
C ASN A 195 14.96 -8.78 -17.61
N SER A 196 13.89 -8.62 -16.83
CA SER A 196 12.63 -8.05 -17.32
C SER A 196 12.55 -6.55 -17.05
N GLY A 197 11.78 -5.83 -17.90
CA GLY A 197 11.67 -4.39 -17.88
C GLY A 197 12.67 -3.68 -18.78
N THR A 198 12.52 -2.36 -18.93
CA THR A 198 13.36 -1.54 -19.82
C THR A 198 14.58 -0.91 -19.10
N GLN A 199 14.59 -0.93 -17.76
CA GLN A 199 15.67 -0.36 -16.94
C GLN A 199 16.67 -1.41 -16.44
N THR A 200 16.86 -2.50 -17.19
CA THR A 200 17.85 -3.53 -16.86
C THR A 200 18.90 -3.62 -17.95
N THR A 201 20.14 -3.92 -17.57
CA THR A 201 21.30 -4.08 -18.47
C THR A 201 21.75 -5.53 -18.63
N GLY A 202 21.12 -6.46 -17.91
CA GLY A 202 21.46 -7.88 -17.89
C GLY A 202 20.82 -8.60 -16.71
N PRO A 203 20.96 -9.92 -16.58
CA PRO A 203 20.41 -10.67 -15.46
C PRO A 203 21.01 -10.20 -14.13
N HIS A 204 20.16 -9.68 -13.24
CA HIS A 204 20.47 -9.29 -11.86
C HIS A 204 19.19 -9.19 -11.06
N LEU A 205 19.32 -9.08 -9.75
CA LEU A 205 18.23 -8.69 -8.85
C LEU A 205 18.44 -7.25 -8.39
N HIS A 206 17.53 -6.34 -8.71
CA HIS A 206 17.49 -5.03 -8.06
C HIS A 206 16.72 -5.16 -6.74
N PHE A 207 17.38 -4.87 -5.62
CA PHE A 207 16.86 -5.03 -4.27
C PHE A 207 16.84 -3.70 -3.52
N GLU A 208 15.64 -3.30 -3.05
CA GLU A 208 15.46 -2.08 -2.25
C GLU A 208 15.01 -2.44 -0.82
N TRP A 209 15.50 -1.67 0.14
CA TRP A 209 15.10 -1.72 1.53
C TRP A 209 14.61 -0.37 2.01
N TRP A 210 13.36 -0.31 2.45
CA TRP A 210 12.69 0.91 2.89
C TRP A 210 12.33 0.83 4.35
N VAL A 211 12.60 1.90 5.12
CA VAL A 211 12.28 2.00 6.54
C VAL A 211 11.54 3.31 6.78
N ASN A 212 10.33 3.26 7.35
CA ASN A 212 9.49 4.44 7.58
C ASN A 212 9.28 5.31 6.32
N GLY A 213 9.14 4.69 5.16
CA GLY A 213 8.92 5.37 3.90
C GLY A 213 10.16 6.00 3.27
N GLN A 214 11.35 5.71 3.76
CA GLN A 214 12.62 6.18 3.19
C GLN A 214 13.48 5.00 2.73
N PRO A 215 14.10 5.06 1.53
CA PRO A 215 15.02 4.04 1.07
C PRO A 215 16.32 4.11 1.86
N ILE A 216 16.81 2.96 2.27
CA ILE A 216 18.05 2.80 3.04
C ILE A 216 18.98 1.91 2.25
N ASP A 217 20.29 2.26 2.21
CA ASP A 217 21.32 1.42 1.59
C ASP A 217 21.31 0.01 2.23
N PRO A 218 20.96 -1.07 1.50
CA PRO A 218 20.94 -2.40 2.05
C PRO A 218 22.32 -3.09 2.12
N ALA A 219 23.33 -2.56 1.44
CA ALA A 219 24.65 -3.18 1.33
C ALA A 219 25.31 -3.56 2.67
N PRO A 220 25.18 -2.76 3.77
CA PRO A 220 25.79 -3.11 5.06
C PRO A 220 25.24 -4.41 5.70
N TRP A 221 24.05 -4.85 5.30
CA TRP A 221 23.41 -6.08 5.84
C TRP A 221 23.52 -7.27 4.89
N LEU A 222 24.02 -7.06 3.67
CA LEU A 222 24.27 -8.14 2.72
C LEU A 222 25.56 -8.89 3.12
N ARG A 223 25.44 -10.19 3.29
CA ARG A 223 26.62 -11.06 3.46
C ARG A 223 27.16 -11.37 2.07
N LEU A 224 28.04 -10.50 1.57
CA LEU A 224 28.73 -10.75 0.32
C LEU A 224 29.54 -12.04 0.48
N GLY A 225 29.22 -13.05 -0.34
CA GLY A 225 29.98 -14.30 -0.33
C GLY A 225 31.45 -14.03 -0.60
N SER A 226 32.31 -14.46 0.30
CA SER A 226 33.76 -14.49 0.13
C SER A 226 34.17 -15.60 -0.81
#